data_f7cc53e0a14fb04e1b9e3a17a0784182
#
_entry.id   f7cc53e0a14fb04e1b9e3a17a0784182
#
_cell.length_a   1.000
_cell.length_b   1.000
_cell.length_c   1.000
_cell.angle_alpha   90.00
_cell.angle_beta   90.00
_cell.angle_gamma   90.00
#
_symmetry.space_group_name_H-M   'P 1'
#
loop_
_entity.id
_entity.type
_entity.pdbx_description
1 polymer ?
#
loop_
_entity_poly.entity_id
_entity_poly.type
_entity_poly.pdbx_seq_one_letter_code
_entity_poly.pdbx_strand_id
1 'polypeptide(L)' 'MQMVEEEVNNIDMMGLSAREMEIIDLVADGLTNQEIAVKLTISKRTVDNHVSNMFTKTGSKNRVALLNWAMDNLSLIHI' A
#
# COMPACT_ATOMS: atom_id res chain seq x y z
N MET A 1 12.24 -3.89 20.03
CA MET A 1 11.91 -3.75 19.63
C MET A 1 11.56 -3.54 19.07
N GLN A 2 11.22 -3.67 18.84
CA GLN A 2 10.79 -3.52 18.32
C GLN A 2 10.25 -3.22 17.75
N MET A 3 10.09 -3.39 17.53
CA MET A 3 9.48 -3.11 17.05
C MET A 3 8.88 -2.51 16.94
N VAL A 4 8.80 -2.43 17.16
CA VAL A 4 8.06 -1.86 16.93
C VAL A 4 8.05 -0.89 16.52
N GLU A 5 8.36 -0.59 16.27
CA GLU A 5 8.27 0.28 15.69
C GLU A 5 7.61 0.65 14.91
N GLU A 6 7.33 0.30 14.48
CA GLU A 6 6.71 0.54 13.56
C GLU A 6 5.48 0.55 13.76
N GLU A 7 5.06 0.29 14.44
CA GLU A 7 3.96 0.32 14.55
C GLU A 7 3.41 1.26 15.00
N VAL A 8 3.75 1.66 15.45
CA VAL A 8 3.23 2.42 15.95
C VAL A 8 3.01 3.50 15.44
N ASN A 9 3.57 3.90 15.08
CA ASN A 9 3.47 4.91 14.56
C ASN A 9 3.00 4.92 13.52
N ASN A 10 2.76 4.26 13.31
CA ASN A 10 2.40 4.15 12.29
C ASN A 10 1.27 4.56 12.09
N ILE A 11 1.10 5.45 12.09
CA ILE A 11 0.11 5.91 11.90
C ILE A 11 -0.55 5.64 10.83
N ASP A 12 -1.61 5.21 10.78
CA ASP A 12 -2.29 4.85 9.71
C ASP A 12 -3.11 5.90 9.24
N MET A 13 -3.01 6.24 7.99
CA MET A 13 -3.92 7.07 7.33
C MET A 13 -5.00 6.17 6.80
N MET A 14 -6.23 6.35 7.18
CA MET A 14 -7.36 5.54 6.72
C MET A 14 -7.14 4.06 6.97
N GLY A 15 -6.42 3.74 8.03
CA GLY A 15 -6.19 2.35 8.40
C GLY A 15 -5.01 1.69 7.73
N LEU A 16 -4.27 2.40 6.91
CA LEU A 16 -3.11 1.82 6.24
C LEU A 16 -1.84 2.09 7.03
N SER A 17 -0.96 1.10 7.08
CA SER A 17 0.34 1.28 7.72
C SER A 17 1.26 2.12 6.83
N ALA A 18 2.38 2.57 7.38
CA ALA A 18 3.34 3.35 6.60
C ALA A 18 3.83 2.59 5.38
N ARG A 19 4.12 1.29 5.53
CA ARG A 19 4.57 0.49 4.40
C ARG A 19 3.48 0.32 3.35
N GLU A 20 2.23 0.17 3.80
CA GLU A 20 1.12 0.07 2.87
C GLU A 20 0.92 1.37 2.11
N MET A 21 1.12 2.51 2.77
CA MET A 21 1.06 3.80 2.10
C MET A 21 2.12 3.90 1.01
N GLU A 22 3.34 3.44 1.28
CA GLU A 22 4.39 3.40 0.25
C GLU A 22 3.98 2.54 -0.92
N ILE A 23 3.44 1.36 -0.63
CA ILE A 23 3.08 0.42 -1.67
C ILE A 23 1.94 0.95 -2.53
N ILE A 24 0.93 1.55 -1.90
CA ILE A 24 -0.20 2.04 -2.68
C ILE A 24 0.22 3.22 -3.56
N ASP A 25 1.18 4.00 -3.12
CA ASP A 25 1.71 5.08 -3.93
C ASP A 25 2.37 4.53 -5.20
N LEU A 26 3.10 3.43 -5.08
CA LEU A 26 3.73 2.80 -6.23
C LEU A 26 2.70 2.09 -7.12
N VAL A 27 1.64 1.55 -6.52
CA VAL A 27 0.53 1.01 -7.30
C VAL A 27 -0.09 2.12 -8.14
N ALA A 28 -0.26 3.28 -7.55
CA ALA A 28 -0.83 4.44 -8.25
C ALA A 28 0.08 4.89 -9.40
N ASP A 29 1.39 4.68 -9.26
CA ASP A 29 2.34 5.00 -10.31
C ASP A 29 2.37 3.96 -11.42
N GLY A 30 1.60 2.89 -11.28
CA GLY A 30 1.49 1.88 -12.33
C GLY A 30 2.42 0.70 -12.21
N LEU A 31 3.12 0.56 -11.08
CA LEU A 31 4.03 -0.57 -10.92
C LEU A 31 3.27 -1.84 -10.63
N THR A 32 3.81 -2.95 -11.11
CA THR A 32 3.31 -4.27 -10.74
C THR A 32 3.86 -4.64 -9.36
N ASN A 33 3.29 -5.67 -8.74
CA ASN A 33 3.78 -6.12 -7.44
C ASN A 33 5.24 -6.55 -7.52
N GLN A 34 5.65 -7.18 -8.64
CA GLN A 34 7.03 -7.57 -8.82
C GLN A 34 7.94 -6.35 -8.86
N GLU A 35 7.52 -5.33 -9.59
CA GLU A 35 8.30 -4.09 -9.69
C GLU A 35 8.40 -3.39 -8.34
N ILE A 36 7.31 -3.39 -7.59
CA ILE A 36 7.30 -2.80 -6.25
C ILE A 36 8.27 -3.55 -5.34
N ALA A 37 8.25 -4.89 -5.43
CA ALA A 37 9.14 -5.70 -4.61
C ALA A 37 10.61 -5.35 -4.87
N VAL A 38 10.97 -5.21 -6.14
CA VAL A 38 12.33 -4.83 -6.50
C VAL A 38 12.66 -3.45 -5.98
N LYS A 39 11.75 -2.51 -6.17
CA LYS A 39 12.00 -1.12 -5.77
C LYS A 39 12.18 -1.00 -4.26
N LEU A 40 11.40 -1.72 -3.49
CA LEU A 40 11.45 -1.64 -2.03
C LEU A 40 12.40 -2.66 -1.42
N THR A 41 13.01 -3.49 -2.24
CA THR A 41 13.97 -4.52 -1.79
C THR A 41 13.30 -5.49 -0.81
N ILE A 42 12.10 -5.93 -1.14
CA ILE A 42 11.39 -6.94 -0.35
C ILE A 42 10.89 -8.00 -1.32
N SER A 43 10.40 -9.12 -0.80
CA SER A 43 9.92 -10.19 -1.66
C SER A 43 8.58 -9.82 -2.28
N LYS A 44 8.30 -10.40 -3.45
CA LYS A 44 7.01 -10.21 -4.09
C LYS A 44 5.90 -10.74 -3.19
N ARG A 45 6.18 -11.83 -2.46
CA ARG A 45 5.19 -12.38 -1.54
C ARG A 45 4.80 -11.37 -0.47
N THR A 46 5.76 -10.61 0.04
CA THR A 46 5.48 -9.58 1.02
C THR A 46 4.60 -8.49 0.41
N VAL A 47 4.90 -8.09 -0.82
CA VAL A 47 4.06 -7.11 -1.51
C VAL A 47 2.65 -7.65 -1.71
N ASP A 48 2.54 -8.92 -2.15
CA ASP A 48 1.24 -9.54 -2.35
C ASP A 48 0.41 -9.53 -1.05
N ASN A 49 1.07 -9.81 0.07
CA ASN A 49 0.39 -9.81 1.36
C ASN A 49 -0.09 -8.42 1.74
N HIS A 50 0.73 -7.40 1.52
CA HIS A 50 0.34 -6.03 1.80
C HIS A 50 -0.83 -5.59 0.94
N VAL A 51 -0.77 -5.92 -0.36
CA VAL A 51 -1.84 -5.54 -1.27
C VAL A 51 -3.14 -6.24 -0.88
N SER A 52 -3.06 -7.53 -0.52
CA SER A 52 -4.22 -8.27 -0.07
C SER A 52 -4.84 -7.64 1.17
N ASN A 53 -3.99 -7.23 2.12
CA ASN A 53 -4.47 -6.55 3.32
C ASN A 53 -5.13 -5.22 2.98
N MET A 54 -4.59 -4.51 2.00
CA MET A 54 -5.17 -3.25 1.58
C MET A 54 -6.55 -3.45 0.94
N PHE A 55 -6.71 -4.51 0.14
CA PHE A 55 -8.03 -4.83 -0.41
C PHE A 55 -9.04 -4.99 0.72
N THR A 56 -8.66 -5.71 1.76
CA THR A 56 -9.54 -5.95 2.90
C THR A 56 -9.83 -4.65 3.65
N LYS A 57 -8.80 -3.88 3.91
CA LYS A 57 -8.94 -2.64 4.70
C LYS A 57 -9.76 -1.58 4.00
N THR A 58 -9.65 -1.50 2.68
CA THR A 58 -10.34 -0.47 1.92
C THR A 58 -11.68 -0.94 1.35
N GLY A 59 -11.95 -2.24 1.43
CA GLY A 59 -13.14 -2.80 0.83
C GLY A 59 -13.08 -2.85 -0.68
N SER A 60 -11.88 -2.78 -1.25
CA SER A 60 -11.70 -2.81 -2.69
C SER A 60 -11.75 -4.23 -3.21
N LYS A 61 -12.38 -4.44 -4.37
CA LYS A 61 -12.52 -5.76 -4.94
C LYS A 61 -11.36 -6.16 -5.84
N ASN A 62 -10.67 -5.19 -6.36
CA ASN A 62 -9.57 -5.45 -7.28
C ASN A 62 -8.64 -4.25 -7.31
N ARG A 63 -7.59 -4.36 -8.12
CA ARG A 63 -6.55 -3.35 -8.16
C ARG A 63 -7.06 -1.99 -8.64
N VAL A 64 -7.95 -1.99 -9.63
CA VAL A 64 -8.51 -0.74 -10.13
C VAL A 64 -9.36 -0.05 -9.04
N ALA A 65 -10.17 -0.82 -8.33
CA ALA A 65 -10.96 -0.28 -7.24
C ALA A 65 -10.07 0.27 -6.14
N LEU A 66 -8.94 -0.40 -5.87
CA LEU A 66 -7.99 0.08 -4.88
C LEU A 66 -7.38 1.41 -5.31
N LEU A 67 -7.04 1.54 -6.59
CA LEU A 67 -6.52 2.81 -7.11
C LEU A 67 -7.55 3.92 -6.99
N ASN A 68 -8.79 3.64 -7.31
CA ASN A 68 -9.84 4.64 -7.19
C ASN A 68 -10.02 5.06 -5.74
N TRP A 69 -9.99 4.10 -4.83
CA TRP A 69 -10.06 4.40 -3.41
C TRP A 69 -8.92 5.33 -2.99
N ALA A 70 -7.71 5.02 -3.47
CA ALA A 70 -6.53 5.79 -3.09
C ALA A 70 -6.62 7.22 -3.62
N MET A 71 -7.07 7.39 -4.85
CA MET A 71 -7.22 8.71 -5.43
C MET A 71 -8.25 9.54 -4.68
N ASP A 72 -9.34 8.90 -4.27
CA ASP A 72 -10.41 9.58 -3.56
C ASP A 72 -10.05 9.93 -2.12
N ASN A 73 -9.30 9.06 -1.47
CA ASN A 73 -9.07 9.20 -0.03
C ASN A 73 -7.67 9.68 0.34
N LEU A 74 -6.70 9.42 -0.51
CA LEU A 74 -5.30 9.73 -0.20
C LEU A 74 -4.73 10.83 -1.08
N SER A 75 -5.49 11.32 -2.02
CA SER A 75 -5.07 12.39 -2.91
C SER A 75 -3.76 12.08 -3.63
N LEU A 76 -3.66 10.87 -4.18
CA LEU A 76 -2.45 10.44 -4.85
C LEU A 76 -2.33 10.92 -6.29
N ILE A 77 -3.20 11.79 -6.72
CA ILE A 77 -3.11 12.32 -8.07
C ILE A 77 -1.99 13.32 -8.12
N HIS A 78 -1.03 13.03 -8.97
CA HIS A 78 0.11 13.91 -9.11
C HIS A 78 -0.10 14.73 -10.39
N ILE A 79 -0.61 15.85 -10.25
CA ILE A 79 -0.90 16.72 -11.40
C ILE A 79 0.06 17.84 -11.51
#